data_c8dd5acdee8c72b89c849eafe9a7002d
#
_entry.id   c8dd5acdee8c72b89c849eafe9a7002d
#
_cell.length_a   1.000
_cell.length_b   1.000
_cell.length_c   1.000
_cell.angle_alpha   90.00
_cell.angle_beta   90.00
_cell.angle_gamma   90.00
#
_symmetry.space_group_name_H-M   'P 1'
#
loop_
_entity.id
_entity.type
_entity.pdbx_description
1 polymer ?
#
loop_
_entity_poly.entity_id
_entity_poly.type
_entity_poly.pdbx_seq_one_letter_code
_entity_poly.pdbx_strand_id
1 'polypeptide(L)'
;MNQRILIIGILACLSGLFGCKSKTTDKILQTQTNLQEMIVTVDTLKQILEAFNRHDLDAIMEFFSDDCSFDSPRGPDPWGKRSIGKEQVREALAGRFTGIPDVHYGEDRHWVSKNMGVSEWTLTGTTTSGVNLKVRGCDLWEFRNGKVIRKDSYWKIVE
;
A
#
# COMPACT_ATOMS: atom_id res chain seq x y z
N MET A 1 -61.74 -15.11 -10.47
CA MET A 1 -61.73 -15.85 -9.17
C MET A 1 -60.48 -15.46 -8.41
N ASN A 2 -60.65 -14.51 -7.47
CA ASN A 2 -59.56 -13.96 -6.68
C ASN A 2 -59.41 -14.74 -5.38
N GLN A 3 -58.26 -15.35 -5.15
CA GLN A 3 -57.92 -15.83 -3.81
C GLN A 3 -56.95 -14.79 -3.17
N ARG A 4 -57.50 -14.05 -2.23
CA ARG A 4 -56.72 -13.23 -1.29
C ARG A 4 -56.19 -14.13 -0.17
N ILE A 5 -54.88 -14.31 -0.12
CA ILE A 5 -54.21 -14.95 0.99
C ILE A 5 -54.03 -13.91 2.08
N LEU A 6 -54.69 -14.15 3.21
CA LEU A 6 -54.64 -13.38 4.43
C LEU A 6 -53.36 -13.75 5.19
N ILE A 7 -52.38 -12.85 5.20
CA ILE A 7 -51.18 -13.02 6.04
C ILE A 7 -51.49 -12.43 7.41
N ILE A 8 -51.75 -13.29 8.38
CA ILE A 8 -51.94 -12.97 9.78
C ILE A 8 -50.57 -12.60 10.33
N GLY A 9 -50.42 -11.32 10.72
CA GLY A 9 -49.23 -10.84 11.40
C GLY A 9 -49.09 -11.41 12.80
N ILE A 10 -48.06 -12.20 13.00
CA ILE A 10 -47.58 -12.53 14.35
C ILE A 10 -46.58 -11.46 14.75
N LEU A 11 -47.08 -10.46 15.49
CA LEU A 11 -46.27 -9.48 16.20
C LEU A 11 -45.70 -10.15 17.43
N ALA A 12 -44.55 -10.81 17.31
CA ALA A 12 -43.82 -11.33 18.47
C ALA A 12 -42.92 -10.25 19.01
N CYS A 13 -43.29 -9.72 20.18
CA CYS A 13 -42.41 -8.96 21.07
C CYS A 13 -41.12 -9.72 21.31
N LEU A 14 -40.02 -9.27 20.73
CA LEU A 14 -38.64 -9.61 21.08
C LEU A 14 -37.95 -8.38 21.65
N SER A 15 -38.47 -7.87 22.77
CA SER A 15 -37.73 -7.03 23.68
C SER A 15 -36.85 -7.92 24.56
N GLY A 16 -35.51 -7.77 24.43
CA GLY A 16 -34.59 -8.24 25.45
C GLY A 16 -33.61 -9.35 25.08
N LEU A 17 -32.76 -9.15 24.10
CA LEU A 17 -31.45 -9.82 24.03
C LEU A 17 -30.39 -8.85 23.51
N PHE A 18 -30.30 -7.70 24.16
CA PHE A 18 -29.09 -6.88 24.11
C PHE A 18 -28.13 -7.42 25.18
N GLY A 19 -26.96 -7.89 24.72
CA GLY A 19 -25.79 -7.93 25.56
C GLY A 19 -25.37 -9.29 26.08
N CYS A 20 -24.71 -10.04 25.25
CA CYS A 20 -23.50 -10.75 25.63
C CYS A 20 -22.81 -11.17 24.34
N LYS A 21 -22.18 -10.25 23.63
CA LYS A 21 -21.14 -10.65 22.69
C LYS A 21 -20.11 -11.37 23.54
N SER A 22 -20.01 -12.66 23.35
CA SER A 22 -19.03 -13.50 24.05
C SER A 22 -17.64 -12.92 23.79
N LYS A 23 -16.83 -12.73 24.84
CA LYS A 23 -15.41 -12.32 24.74
C LYS A 23 -14.63 -13.18 23.73
N THR A 24 -15.10 -14.41 23.51
CA THR A 24 -14.58 -15.34 22.52
C THR A 24 -14.87 -14.88 21.09
N THR A 25 -16.09 -14.40 20.81
CA THR A 25 -16.46 -13.89 19.47
C THR A 25 -15.67 -12.63 19.12
N ASP A 26 -15.52 -11.72 20.09
CA ASP A 26 -14.72 -10.50 19.89
C ASP A 26 -13.24 -10.83 19.65
N LYS A 27 -12.70 -11.82 20.38
CA LYS A 27 -11.32 -12.29 20.19
C LYS A 27 -11.10 -12.95 18.82
N ILE A 28 -12.06 -13.73 18.36
CA ILE A 28 -12.01 -14.37 17.01
C ILE A 28 -12.07 -13.30 15.94
N LEU A 29 -12.98 -12.35 16.05
CA LEU A 29 -13.10 -11.23 15.10
C LEU A 29 -11.80 -10.41 15.04
N GLN A 30 -11.23 -10.06 16.20
CA GLN A 30 -9.98 -9.34 16.29
C GLN A 30 -8.81 -10.12 15.66
N THR A 31 -8.76 -11.44 15.89
CA THR A 31 -7.73 -12.30 15.28
C THR A 31 -7.89 -12.35 13.76
N GLN A 32 -9.12 -12.44 13.24
CA GLN A 32 -9.38 -12.42 11.79
C GLN A 32 -9.02 -11.10 11.16
N THR A 33 -9.33 -9.97 11.82
CA THR A 33 -8.94 -8.64 11.36
C THR A 33 -7.42 -8.50 11.31
N ASN A 34 -6.72 -8.91 12.37
CA ASN A 34 -5.26 -8.86 12.42
C ASN A 34 -4.60 -9.74 11.34
N LEU A 35 -5.16 -10.93 11.07
CA LEU A 35 -4.68 -11.79 9.99
C LEU A 35 -4.90 -11.16 8.62
N GLN A 36 -6.02 -10.48 8.42
CA GLN A 36 -6.33 -9.79 7.17
C GLN A 36 -5.38 -8.60 6.95
N GLU A 37 -5.04 -7.84 7.98
CA GLU A 37 -4.06 -6.74 7.95
C GLU A 37 -2.64 -7.23 7.66
N MET A 38 -2.32 -8.49 7.95
CA MET A 38 -1.01 -9.10 7.65
C MET A 38 -0.88 -9.62 6.23
N ILE A 39 -1.99 -9.76 5.50
CA ILE A 39 -1.99 -10.26 4.12
C ILE A 39 -1.74 -9.11 3.15
N VAL A 40 -0.65 -9.19 2.41
CA VAL A 40 -0.35 -8.26 1.33
C VAL A 40 -1.16 -8.63 0.10
N THR A 41 -1.80 -7.64 -0.51
CA THR A 41 -2.64 -7.81 -1.70
C THR A 41 -2.22 -6.83 -2.80
N VAL A 42 -2.74 -7.03 -4.01
CA VAL A 42 -2.58 -6.06 -5.09
C VAL A 42 -3.15 -4.69 -4.68
N ASP A 43 -4.24 -4.65 -3.92
CA ASP A 43 -4.82 -3.39 -3.44
C ASP A 43 -3.90 -2.67 -2.44
N THR A 44 -3.12 -3.42 -1.64
CA THR A 44 -2.07 -2.82 -0.80
C THR A 44 -1.04 -2.06 -1.64
N LEU A 45 -0.56 -2.67 -2.74
CA LEU A 45 0.41 -2.02 -3.64
C LEU A 45 -0.18 -0.80 -4.35
N LYS A 46 -1.45 -0.85 -4.75
CA LYS A 46 -2.16 0.30 -5.32
C LYS A 46 -2.27 1.45 -4.32
N GLN A 47 -2.67 1.17 -3.08
CA GLN A 47 -2.76 2.18 -2.02
C GLN A 47 -1.41 2.85 -1.73
N ILE A 48 -0.32 2.08 -1.73
CA ILE A 48 1.04 2.61 -1.63
C ILE A 48 1.30 3.57 -2.81
N LEU A 49 1.05 3.15 -4.05
CA LEU A 49 1.31 3.98 -5.23
C LEU A 49 0.43 5.25 -5.26
N GLU A 50 -0.82 5.16 -4.82
CA GLU A 50 -1.70 6.31 -4.66
C GLU A 50 -1.17 7.31 -3.63
N ALA A 51 -0.61 6.84 -2.52
CA ALA A 51 0.04 7.71 -1.53
C ALA A 51 1.28 8.40 -2.15
N PHE A 52 2.09 7.69 -2.96
CA PHE A 52 3.17 8.30 -3.74
C PHE A 52 2.66 9.38 -4.70
N ASN A 53 1.57 9.12 -5.44
CA ASN A 53 0.99 10.08 -6.38
C ASN A 53 0.37 11.31 -5.70
N ARG A 54 -0.06 11.18 -4.44
CA ARG A 54 -0.50 12.34 -3.63
C ARG A 54 0.67 13.06 -2.96
N HIS A 55 1.89 12.57 -3.10
CA HIS A 55 3.09 13.06 -2.37
C HIS A 55 2.89 13.06 -0.85
N ASP A 56 2.04 12.19 -0.36
CA ASP A 56 1.69 12.07 1.06
C ASP A 56 2.71 11.17 1.77
N LEU A 57 3.79 11.80 2.23
CA LEU A 57 4.91 11.09 2.84
C LEU A 57 4.52 10.40 4.16
N ASP A 58 3.57 10.95 4.89
CA ASP A 58 3.08 10.34 6.13
C ASP A 58 2.31 9.06 5.82
N ALA A 59 1.36 9.12 4.89
CA ALA A 59 0.63 7.94 4.44
C ALA A 59 1.55 6.87 3.82
N ILE A 60 2.57 7.27 3.05
CA ILE A 60 3.56 6.32 2.52
C ILE A 60 4.26 5.60 3.68
N MET A 61 4.74 6.34 4.68
CA MET A 61 5.51 5.77 5.78
C MET A 61 4.69 4.91 6.74
N GLU A 62 3.37 5.00 6.72
CA GLU A 62 2.49 4.07 7.45
C GLU A 62 2.60 2.63 6.92
N PHE A 63 2.91 2.44 5.64
CA PHE A 63 3.13 1.11 5.07
C PHE A 63 4.49 0.49 5.45
N PHE A 64 5.47 1.28 5.89
CA PHE A 64 6.83 0.83 6.16
C PHE A 64 7.05 0.42 7.63
N SER A 65 7.83 -0.64 7.85
CA SER A 65 8.32 -1.02 9.18
C SER A 65 9.44 -0.10 9.65
N ASP A 66 9.71 -0.09 10.94
CA ASP A 66 10.75 0.78 11.51
C ASP A 66 12.17 0.38 11.06
N ASP A 67 12.38 -0.91 10.79
CA ASP A 67 13.65 -1.49 10.32
C ASP A 67 13.71 -1.67 8.79
N CYS A 68 12.90 -0.92 8.03
CA CYS A 68 12.84 -1.01 6.59
C CYS A 68 14.12 -0.55 5.90
N SER A 69 14.25 -0.93 4.62
CA SER A 69 15.30 -0.43 3.73
C SER A 69 14.72 0.01 2.39
N PHE A 70 15.42 0.94 1.75
CA PHE A 70 15.12 1.41 0.41
C PHE A 70 16.40 1.45 -0.42
N ASP A 71 16.40 0.70 -1.52
CA ASP A 71 17.42 0.73 -2.55
C ASP A 71 16.95 1.62 -3.70
N SER A 72 17.56 2.79 -3.84
CA SER A 72 17.19 3.74 -4.89
C SER A 72 17.72 3.28 -6.25
N PRO A 73 17.07 3.64 -7.39
CA PRO A 73 17.42 3.12 -8.70
C PRO A 73 18.76 3.64 -9.24
N ARG A 74 19.40 4.55 -8.52
CA ARG A 74 20.70 5.14 -8.85
C ARG A 74 21.51 5.33 -7.58
N GLY A 75 22.82 5.16 -7.68
CA GLY A 75 23.74 5.36 -6.57
C GLY A 75 25.14 4.82 -6.90
N PRO A 76 26.04 4.86 -5.94
CA PRO A 76 27.43 4.44 -6.13
C PRO A 76 27.62 2.92 -6.16
N ASP A 77 26.64 2.16 -5.67
CA ASP A 77 26.72 0.71 -5.48
C ASP A 77 25.89 -0.06 -6.52
N PRO A 78 26.12 -1.36 -6.72
CA PRO A 78 25.32 -2.19 -7.63
C PRO A 78 23.81 -2.22 -7.29
N TRP A 79 23.43 -1.93 -6.06
CA TRP A 79 22.03 -1.81 -5.61
C TRP A 79 21.55 -0.35 -5.55
N GLY A 80 22.29 0.60 -6.12
CA GLY A 80 21.99 2.02 -6.05
C GLY A 80 22.50 2.66 -4.76
N LYS A 81 21.71 3.53 -4.15
CA LYS A 81 21.98 4.09 -2.82
C LYS A 81 20.99 3.47 -1.83
N ARG A 82 21.50 2.80 -0.80
CA ARG A 82 20.69 2.18 0.24
C ARG A 82 20.46 3.14 1.40
N SER A 83 19.19 3.27 1.81
CA SER A 83 18.75 3.90 3.05
C SER A 83 18.23 2.83 3.99
N ILE A 84 18.59 2.87 5.27
CA ILE A 84 18.24 1.86 6.27
C ILE A 84 17.55 2.53 7.46
N GLY A 85 16.42 1.96 7.87
CA GLY A 85 15.56 2.49 8.93
C GLY A 85 14.58 3.53 8.41
N LYS A 86 13.43 3.60 9.10
CA LYS A 86 12.26 4.37 8.66
C LYS A 86 12.56 5.84 8.41
N GLU A 87 13.42 6.44 9.23
CA GLU A 87 13.78 7.85 9.11
C GLU A 87 14.60 8.15 7.85
N GLN A 88 15.67 7.36 7.59
CA GLN A 88 16.48 7.54 6.38
C GLN A 88 15.69 7.21 5.11
N VAL A 89 14.80 6.22 5.15
CA VAL A 89 13.91 5.89 4.03
C VAL A 89 12.96 7.06 3.77
N ARG A 90 12.36 7.63 4.81
CA ARG A 90 11.50 8.82 4.70
C ARG A 90 12.25 10.00 4.04
N GLU A 91 13.46 10.28 4.49
CA GLU A 91 14.28 11.35 3.93
C GLU A 91 14.60 11.12 2.44
N ALA A 92 14.98 9.89 2.07
CA ALA A 92 15.25 9.53 0.69
C ALA A 92 14.02 9.66 -0.21
N LEU A 93 12.83 9.29 0.28
CA LEU A 93 11.56 9.46 -0.43
C LEU A 93 11.14 10.93 -0.53
N ALA A 94 11.33 11.72 0.52
CA ALA A 94 11.13 13.18 0.49
C ALA A 94 12.00 13.86 -0.57
N GLY A 95 13.26 13.42 -0.70
CA GLY A 95 14.17 13.88 -1.75
C GLY A 95 13.65 13.61 -3.16
N ARG A 96 12.85 12.57 -3.39
CA ARG A 96 12.18 12.30 -4.67
C ARG A 96 11.20 13.42 -5.01
N PHE A 97 10.32 13.79 -4.08
CA PHE A 97 9.32 14.83 -4.28
C PHE A 97 9.95 16.23 -4.40
N THR A 98 11.02 16.47 -3.67
CA THR A 98 11.78 17.73 -3.81
C THR A 98 12.48 17.82 -5.17
N GLY A 99 13.07 16.71 -5.64
CA GLY A 99 13.84 16.69 -6.91
C GLY A 99 12.95 16.68 -8.16
N ILE A 100 11.73 16.16 -8.06
CA ILE A 100 10.72 16.06 -9.15
C ILE A 100 9.37 16.43 -8.55
N PRO A 101 9.05 17.74 -8.43
CA PRO A 101 7.88 18.22 -7.70
C PRO A 101 6.53 17.77 -8.27
N ASP A 102 6.48 17.43 -9.55
CA ASP A 102 5.32 16.95 -10.29
C ASP A 102 5.41 15.46 -10.63
N VAL A 103 6.21 14.69 -9.88
CA VAL A 103 6.36 13.26 -10.13
C VAL A 103 5.04 12.53 -10.05
N HIS A 104 4.76 11.71 -11.08
CA HIS A 104 3.57 10.88 -11.15
C HIS A 104 3.93 9.49 -11.67
N TYR A 105 3.32 8.47 -11.06
CA TYR A 105 3.47 7.06 -11.43
C TYR A 105 2.15 6.60 -12.06
N GLY A 106 2.14 6.35 -13.37
CA GLY A 106 0.98 5.92 -14.14
C GLY A 106 1.22 4.61 -14.87
N GLU A 107 0.22 4.14 -15.63
CA GLU A 107 0.24 2.90 -16.40
C GLU A 107 0.69 1.70 -15.54
N ASP A 108 0.27 1.69 -14.29
CA ASP A 108 0.76 0.77 -13.27
C ASP A 108 0.15 -0.63 -13.41
N ARG A 109 0.96 -1.62 -13.03
CA ARG A 109 0.56 -3.02 -12.86
C ARG A 109 1.20 -3.58 -11.61
N HIS A 110 0.45 -4.44 -10.91
CA HIS A 110 0.89 -4.99 -9.64
C HIS A 110 0.73 -6.51 -9.59
N TRP A 111 1.69 -7.16 -8.97
CA TRP A 111 1.65 -8.59 -8.68
C TRP A 111 2.07 -8.82 -7.24
N VAL A 112 1.46 -9.80 -6.60
CA VAL A 112 1.78 -10.22 -5.23
C VAL A 112 1.93 -11.73 -5.18
N SER A 113 2.95 -12.20 -4.50
CA SER A 113 3.16 -13.60 -4.18
C SER A 113 3.67 -13.71 -2.75
N LYS A 114 2.83 -14.24 -1.86
CA LYS A 114 3.13 -14.34 -0.41
C LYS A 114 3.48 -12.96 0.17
N ASN A 115 4.71 -12.82 0.64
CA ASN A 115 5.27 -11.60 1.23
C ASN A 115 6.11 -10.76 0.24
N MET A 116 5.98 -11.04 -1.06
CA MET A 116 6.67 -10.30 -2.12
C MET A 116 5.66 -9.60 -3.02
N GLY A 117 6.00 -8.40 -3.46
CA GLY A 117 5.22 -7.64 -4.43
C GLY A 117 6.08 -7.04 -5.52
N VAL A 118 5.46 -6.77 -6.67
CA VAL A 118 6.06 -6.01 -7.77
C VAL A 118 5.06 -4.95 -8.20
N SER A 119 5.53 -3.72 -8.33
CA SER A 119 4.79 -2.63 -8.97
C SER A 119 5.56 -2.16 -10.18
N GLU A 120 5.06 -2.41 -11.38
CA GLU A 120 5.56 -1.82 -12.62
C GLU A 120 4.82 -0.50 -12.86
N TRP A 121 5.49 0.51 -13.37
CA TRP A 121 4.91 1.83 -13.61
C TRP A 121 5.68 2.61 -14.68
N THR A 122 5.04 3.66 -15.21
CA THR A 122 5.68 4.71 -15.99
C THR A 122 5.76 5.97 -15.11
N LEU A 123 6.96 6.39 -14.78
CA LEU A 123 7.19 7.65 -14.06
C LEU A 123 7.26 8.79 -15.07
N THR A 124 6.52 9.86 -14.81
CA THR A 124 6.59 11.14 -15.48
C THR A 124 6.86 12.26 -14.48
N GLY A 125 7.40 13.36 -14.95
CA GLY A 125 7.63 14.57 -14.13
C GLY A 125 8.75 15.42 -14.69
N THR A 126 8.97 16.58 -14.06
CA THR A 126 10.01 17.54 -14.45
C THR A 126 10.95 17.74 -13.27
N THR A 127 12.23 17.52 -13.47
CA THR A 127 13.23 17.79 -12.43
C THR A 127 13.32 19.29 -12.12
N THR A 128 13.84 19.63 -10.96
CA THR A 128 14.12 21.03 -10.58
C THR A 128 15.12 21.73 -11.53
N SER A 129 15.89 20.95 -12.31
CA SER A 129 16.77 21.48 -13.37
C SER A 129 16.08 21.62 -14.74
N GLY A 130 14.76 21.36 -14.83
CA GLY A 130 13.95 21.50 -16.04
C GLY A 130 14.01 20.31 -17.00
N VAL A 131 14.54 19.15 -16.59
CA VAL A 131 14.58 17.95 -17.42
C VAL A 131 13.24 17.21 -17.31
N ASN A 132 12.57 17.03 -18.45
CA ASN A 132 11.35 16.21 -18.53
C ASN A 132 11.72 14.72 -18.48
N LEU A 133 11.06 13.99 -17.60
CA LEU A 133 11.24 12.56 -17.40
C LEU A 133 10.02 11.79 -17.90
N LYS A 134 10.27 10.71 -18.64
CA LYS A 134 9.29 9.66 -18.91
C LYS A 134 10.05 8.34 -18.97
N VAL A 135 10.04 7.62 -17.88
CA VAL A 135 10.81 6.37 -17.72
C VAL A 135 9.93 5.25 -17.20
N ARG A 136 10.17 4.05 -17.73
CA ARG A 136 9.56 2.83 -17.16
C ARG A 136 10.45 2.27 -16.07
N GLY A 137 9.80 1.77 -15.03
CA GLY A 137 10.50 1.12 -13.93
C GLY A 137 9.60 0.15 -13.19
N CYS A 138 10.18 -0.42 -12.16
CA CYS A 138 9.45 -1.23 -11.20
C CYS A 138 10.05 -1.08 -9.81
N ASP A 139 9.21 -1.35 -8.83
CA ASP A 139 9.59 -1.54 -7.45
C ASP A 139 9.40 -3.01 -7.07
N LEU A 140 10.42 -3.60 -6.48
CA LEU A 140 10.32 -4.88 -5.78
C LEU A 140 10.07 -4.59 -4.31
N TRP A 141 9.06 -5.26 -3.76
CA TRP A 141 8.60 -5.08 -2.39
C TRP A 141 8.77 -6.36 -1.60
N GLU A 142 9.34 -6.25 -0.42
CA GLU A 142 9.34 -7.32 0.58
C GLU A 142 8.55 -6.87 1.80
N PHE A 143 7.71 -7.77 2.32
CA PHE A 143 6.83 -7.48 3.45
C PHE A 143 7.07 -8.45 4.60
N ARG A 144 6.86 -7.95 5.82
CA ARG A 144 6.78 -8.73 7.04
C ARG A 144 5.64 -8.16 7.90
N ASN A 145 4.70 -9.02 8.29
CA ASN A 145 3.52 -8.64 9.07
C ASN A 145 2.73 -7.48 8.44
N GLY A 146 2.52 -7.51 7.11
CA GLY A 146 1.80 -6.47 6.37
C GLY A 146 2.57 -5.17 6.15
N LYS A 147 3.79 -5.03 6.69
CA LYS A 147 4.62 -3.83 6.53
C LYS A 147 5.79 -4.08 5.58
N VAL A 148 6.13 -3.06 4.78
CA VAL A 148 7.29 -3.06 3.89
C VAL A 148 8.57 -3.08 4.71
N ILE A 149 9.38 -4.12 4.52
CA ILE A 149 10.74 -4.22 5.08
C ILE A 149 11.82 -3.88 4.07
N ARG A 150 11.51 -3.98 2.77
CA ARG A 150 12.41 -3.57 1.71
C ARG A 150 11.64 -3.07 0.50
N LYS A 151 12.06 -1.94 -0.04
CA LYS A 151 11.71 -1.41 -1.34
C LYS A 151 12.97 -1.33 -2.18
N ASP A 152 12.95 -1.94 -3.37
CA ASP A 152 14.07 -1.90 -4.31
C ASP A 152 13.56 -1.41 -5.67
N SER A 153 14.09 -0.29 -6.16
CA SER A 153 13.60 0.41 -7.34
C SER A 153 14.53 0.25 -8.53
N TYR A 154 13.95 -0.05 -9.68
CA TYR A 154 14.64 -0.18 -10.95
C TYR A 154 14.04 0.75 -12.00
N TRP A 155 14.89 1.40 -12.80
CA TRP A 155 14.47 2.26 -13.89
C TRP A 155 15.13 1.83 -15.20
N LYS A 156 14.39 1.99 -16.32
CA LYS A 156 14.99 1.97 -17.64
C LYS A 156 15.87 3.21 -17.81
N ILE A 157 17.06 3.02 -18.38
CA ILE A 157 17.89 4.13 -18.86
C ILE A 157 17.32 4.54 -20.23
N VAL A 158 17.06 5.83 -20.41
CA VAL A 158 16.63 6.43 -21.69
C VAL A 158 17.80 7.27 -22.16
N GLU A 159 18.36 6.92 -23.33
CA GLU A 159 19.50 7.60 -23.97
C GLU A 159 19.00 8.54 -25.07
#